data_6fb0001e83bcf3342fbf8b938fb3d646
#
_entry.id   6fb0001e83bcf3342fbf8b938fb3d646
#
_cell.length_a   1.000
_cell.length_b   1.000
_cell.length_c   1.000
_cell.angle_alpha   90.00
_cell.angle_beta   90.00
_cell.angle_gamma   90.00
#
_symmetry.space_group_name_H-M   'P 1'
#
loop_
_entity.id
_entity.type
_entity.pdbx_description
1 polymer ?
#
loop_
_entity_poly.entity_id
_entity_poly.type
_entity_poly.pdbx_seq_one_letter_code
_entity_poly.pdbx_strand_id
1 'polypeptide(L)'
;MRGRMLVGTQQGDIRVWHLPTFEVQADLVGHRSSVLSLVLSDDYVFSASSDSTVRVWDAETLQPCACVFPASTNTGDIYSLAWDAKAQLLYMGCQDTSIEWISITRARLHEAASEPLWPTATSYDKFFDSRPRSLWHRTTEREMSARSATASD
;
A
#
# COMPACT_ATOMS: atom_id res chain seq x y z
N MET A 1 -9.32 13.33 7.77
CA MET A 1 -10.31 12.31 7.31
C MET A 1 -11.62 12.26 8.11
N ARG A 2 -11.90 13.22 9.01
CA ARG A 2 -13.17 13.21 9.79
C ARG A 2 -14.38 13.32 8.87
N GLY A 3 -15.41 12.49 9.13
CA GLY A 3 -16.66 12.50 8.39
C GLY A 3 -16.63 11.82 7.01
N ARG A 4 -15.63 10.96 6.72
CA ARG A 4 -15.56 10.18 5.50
C ARG A 4 -15.56 8.68 5.81
N MET A 5 -16.18 7.90 4.95
CA MET A 5 -16.12 6.43 4.93
C MET A 5 -15.52 6.00 3.60
N LEU A 6 -14.54 5.10 3.64
CA LEU A 6 -13.90 4.55 2.46
C LEU A 6 -14.26 3.07 2.33
N VAL A 7 -14.65 2.66 1.15
CA VAL A 7 -15.06 1.29 0.83
C VAL A 7 -14.30 0.80 -0.39
N GLY A 8 -13.45 -0.21 -0.20
CA GLY A 8 -12.81 -0.93 -1.30
C GLY A 8 -13.81 -1.83 -2.03
N THR A 9 -13.72 -1.91 -3.35
CA THR A 9 -14.60 -2.71 -4.21
C THR A 9 -13.87 -3.86 -4.87
N GLN A 10 -14.63 -4.82 -5.38
CA GLN A 10 -14.09 -5.91 -6.21
C GLN A 10 -13.56 -5.42 -7.56
N GLN A 11 -14.05 -4.29 -8.05
CA GLN A 11 -13.64 -3.70 -9.32
C GLN A 11 -12.29 -2.97 -9.24
N GLY A 12 -11.74 -2.78 -8.02
CA GLY A 12 -10.47 -2.10 -7.79
C GLY A 12 -10.61 -0.61 -7.46
N ASP A 13 -11.82 -0.10 -7.35
CA ASP A 13 -12.07 1.27 -6.93
C ASP A 13 -12.22 1.37 -5.42
N ILE A 14 -11.91 2.55 -4.87
CA ILE A 14 -12.21 2.88 -3.49
C ILE A 14 -13.23 4.00 -3.49
N ARG A 15 -14.45 3.71 -3.05
CA ARG A 15 -15.51 4.71 -2.97
C ARG A 15 -15.44 5.47 -1.67
N VAL A 16 -15.45 6.79 -1.76
CA VAL A 16 -15.41 7.70 -0.61
C VAL A 16 -16.78 8.31 -0.42
N TRP A 17 -17.33 8.13 0.78
CA TRP A 17 -18.63 8.67 1.20
C TRP A 17 -18.45 9.77 2.22
N HIS A 18 -19.29 10.80 2.13
CA HIS A 18 -19.43 11.80 3.19
C HIS A 18 -20.43 11.29 4.24
N LEU A 19 -19.94 11.02 5.45
CA LEU A 19 -20.77 10.35 6.47
C LEU A 19 -22.04 11.11 6.87
N PRO A 20 -22.04 12.44 7.10
CA PRO A 20 -23.25 13.15 7.50
C PRO A 20 -24.39 13.08 6.47
N THR A 21 -24.07 13.06 5.16
CA THR A 21 -25.09 13.07 4.09
C THR A 21 -25.22 11.73 3.39
N PHE A 22 -24.26 10.81 3.56
CA PHE A 22 -24.16 9.54 2.82
C PHE A 22 -24.11 9.73 1.30
N GLU A 23 -23.57 10.85 0.86
CA GLU A 23 -23.33 11.13 -0.55
C GLU A 23 -21.94 10.63 -0.97
N VAL A 24 -21.84 10.12 -2.19
CA VAL A 24 -20.54 9.76 -2.79
C VAL A 24 -19.76 11.03 -3.06
N GLN A 25 -18.58 11.15 -2.48
CA GLN A 25 -17.71 12.31 -2.61
C GLN A 25 -16.68 12.12 -3.73
N ALA A 26 -16.14 10.90 -3.85
CA ALA A 26 -15.12 10.56 -4.84
C ALA A 26 -15.03 9.04 -5.03
N ASP A 27 -14.51 8.64 -6.19
CA ASP A 27 -14.01 7.28 -6.45
C ASP A 27 -12.50 7.37 -6.73
N LEU A 28 -11.69 6.65 -5.92
CA LEU A 28 -10.24 6.54 -6.13
C LEU A 28 -10.00 5.37 -7.07
N VAL A 29 -9.74 5.68 -8.32
CA VAL A 29 -9.57 4.70 -9.39
C VAL A 29 -8.08 4.42 -9.60
N GLY A 30 -7.71 3.13 -9.67
CA GLY A 30 -6.32 2.81 -9.93
C GLY A 30 -5.95 1.34 -9.82
N HIS A 31 -6.43 0.60 -8.82
CA HIS A 31 -6.20 -0.84 -8.77
C HIS A 31 -6.86 -1.56 -9.95
N ARG A 32 -6.29 -2.71 -10.31
CA ARG A 32 -6.75 -3.52 -11.45
C ARG A 32 -7.54 -4.76 -11.02
N SER A 33 -7.65 -4.97 -9.71
CA SER A 33 -8.37 -6.09 -9.10
C SER A 33 -8.91 -5.66 -7.74
N SER A 34 -9.59 -6.56 -7.07
CA SER A 34 -10.26 -6.32 -5.79
C SER A 34 -9.38 -5.61 -4.77
N VAL A 35 -9.91 -4.57 -4.15
CA VAL A 35 -9.29 -3.93 -2.99
C VAL A 35 -9.60 -4.77 -1.75
N LEU A 36 -8.55 -5.32 -1.14
CA LEU A 36 -8.67 -6.29 -0.04
C LEU A 36 -8.47 -5.67 1.34
N SER A 37 -7.68 -4.60 1.42
CA SER A 37 -7.40 -3.93 2.69
C SER A 37 -7.23 -2.43 2.52
N LEU A 38 -7.72 -1.69 3.50
CA LEU A 38 -7.58 -0.23 3.61
C LEU A 38 -7.05 0.12 5.00
N VAL A 39 -6.03 0.95 5.05
CA VAL A 39 -5.50 1.53 6.29
C VAL A 39 -5.37 3.03 6.12
N LEU A 40 -5.74 3.78 7.16
CA LEU A 40 -5.68 5.22 7.17
C LEU A 40 -4.62 5.71 8.15
N SER A 41 -3.88 6.73 7.74
CA SER A 41 -3.08 7.58 8.61
C SER A 41 -3.65 9.00 8.61
N ASP A 42 -3.00 9.92 9.32
CA ASP A 42 -3.41 11.32 9.29
C ASP A 42 -3.24 11.95 7.89
N ASP A 43 -2.17 11.58 7.18
CA ASP A 43 -1.78 12.17 5.89
C ASP A 43 -2.18 11.31 4.69
N TYR A 44 -2.32 9.96 4.86
CA TYR A 44 -2.46 9.03 3.74
C TYR A 44 -3.54 7.98 3.95
N VAL A 45 -4.06 7.51 2.81
CA VAL A 45 -4.82 6.26 2.70
C VAL A 45 -3.93 5.25 2.01
N PHE A 46 -3.82 4.07 2.58
CA PHE A 46 -3.15 2.92 1.97
C PHE A 46 -4.19 1.89 1.56
N SER A 47 -4.09 1.41 0.33
CA SER A 47 -4.97 0.37 -0.19
C SER A 47 -4.16 -0.79 -0.76
N ALA A 48 -4.52 -2.01 -0.39
CA ALA A 48 -3.93 -3.24 -0.91
C ALA A 48 -4.93 -4.00 -1.77
N SER A 49 -4.42 -4.72 -2.78
CA SER A 49 -5.24 -5.36 -3.78
C SER A 49 -4.72 -6.73 -4.21
N SER A 50 -5.62 -7.52 -4.81
CA SER A 50 -5.29 -8.73 -5.57
C SER A 50 -4.51 -8.45 -6.86
N ASP A 51 -4.26 -7.20 -7.21
CA ASP A 51 -3.34 -6.84 -8.30
C ASP A 51 -1.87 -6.85 -7.86
N SER A 52 -1.59 -7.34 -6.65
CA SER A 52 -0.27 -7.44 -6.04
C SER A 52 0.38 -6.07 -5.76
N THR A 53 -0.41 -5.01 -5.64
CA THR A 53 0.09 -3.66 -5.36
C THR A 53 -0.53 -3.06 -4.11
N VAL A 54 0.21 -2.12 -3.51
CA VAL A 54 -0.33 -1.15 -2.55
C VAL A 54 -0.31 0.23 -3.19
N ARG A 55 -1.40 0.96 -3.05
CA ARG A 55 -1.48 2.35 -3.48
C ARG A 55 -1.57 3.28 -2.30
N VAL A 56 -0.95 4.43 -2.47
CA VAL A 56 -0.92 5.50 -1.48
C VAL A 56 -1.67 6.69 -2.05
N TRP A 57 -2.63 7.20 -1.29
CA TRP A 57 -3.46 8.33 -1.65
C TRP A 57 -3.32 9.40 -0.58
N ASP A 58 -3.31 10.66 -1.00
CA ASP A 58 -3.37 11.77 -0.07
C ASP A 58 -4.73 11.79 0.65
N ALA A 59 -4.72 11.87 1.97
CA ALA A 59 -5.94 11.76 2.77
C ALA A 59 -6.85 12.98 2.65
N GLU A 60 -6.32 14.15 2.34
CA GLU A 60 -7.08 15.39 2.21
C GLU A 60 -7.61 15.58 0.80
N THR A 61 -6.73 15.51 -0.19
CA THR A 61 -7.05 15.77 -1.60
C THR A 61 -7.60 14.56 -2.34
N LEU A 62 -7.44 13.34 -1.79
CA LEU A 62 -7.82 12.06 -2.39
C LEU A 62 -7.08 11.75 -3.71
N GLN A 63 -5.98 12.47 -3.97
CA GLN A 63 -5.17 12.24 -5.16
C GLN A 63 -4.16 11.11 -4.94
N PRO A 64 -3.83 10.38 -6.00
CA PRO A 64 -2.82 9.32 -5.91
C PRO A 64 -1.43 9.90 -5.66
N CYS A 65 -0.71 9.36 -4.66
CA CYS A 65 0.65 9.76 -4.31
C CYS A 65 1.69 8.77 -4.83
N ALA A 66 1.43 7.47 -4.70
CA ALA A 66 2.39 6.44 -5.11
C ALA A 66 1.70 5.10 -5.37
N CYS A 67 2.37 4.26 -6.16
CA CYS A 67 2.07 2.84 -6.29
C CYS A 67 3.29 2.06 -5.80
N VAL A 68 3.06 1.18 -4.84
CA VAL A 68 4.08 0.38 -4.18
C VAL A 68 3.93 -1.06 -4.61
N PHE A 69 5.03 -1.65 -5.07
CA PHE A 69 5.09 -3.06 -5.43
C PHE A 69 5.89 -3.81 -4.37
N PRO A 70 5.48 -5.01 -3.96
CA PRO A 70 6.29 -5.86 -3.10
C PRO A 70 7.67 -6.15 -3.70
N ALA A 71 8.65 -6.45 -2.84
CA ALA A 71 10.01 -6.75 -3.28
C ALA A 71 10.12 -8.05 -4.09
N SER A 72 9.20 -8.99 -3.85
CA SER A 72 9.11 -10.25 -4.56
C SER A 72 8.05 -10.19 -5.65
N THR A 73 8.37 -10.73 -6.82
CA THR A 73 7.41 -10.87 -7.93
C THR A 73 6.35 -11.94 -7.71
N ASN A 74 6.50 -12.77 -6.68
CA ASN A 74 5.63 -13.91 -6.38
C ASN A 74 4.81 -13.73 -5.09
N THR A 75 4.65 -12.52 -4.59
CA THR A 75 3.87 -12.27 -3.37
C THR A 75 2.38 -12.56 -3.53
N GLY A 76 1.87 -12.54 -4.77
CA GLY A 76 0.45 -12.70 -5.04
C GLY A 76 -0.40 -11.59 -4.46
N ASP A 77 -1.59 -11.92 -4.01
CA ASP A 77 -2.53 -10.98 -3.39
C ASP A 77 -1.96 -10.39 -2.10
N ILE A 78 -2.22 -9.10 -1.87
CA ILE A 78 -1.88 -8.45 -0.60
C ILE A 78 -3.17 -8.37 0.22
N TYR A 79 -3.29 -9.28 1.20
CA TYR A 79 -4.55 -9.44 1.95
C TYR A 79 -4.75 -8.43 3.06
N SER A 80 -3.67 -7.96 3.67
CA SER A 80 -3.76 -7.10 4.84
C SER A 80 -2.67 -6.04 4.88
N LEU A 81 -3.02 -4.92 5.49
CA LEU A 81 -2.10 -3.81 5.76
C LEU A 81 -2.11 -3.48 7.25
N ALA A 82 -0.97 -3.03 7.76
CA ALA A 82 -0.87 -2.38 9.06
C ALA A 82 0.10 -1.20 8.98
N TRP A 83 -0.25 -0.09 9.63
CA TRP A 83 0.53 1.13 9.64
C TRP A 83 1.08 1.42 11.03
N ASP A 84 2.40 1.53 11.13
CA ASP A 84 3.07 2.07 12.32
C ASP A 84 3.42 3.55 12.09
N ALA A 85 2.60 4.42 12.67
CA ALA A 85 2.79 5.86 12.55
C ALA A 85 4.08 6.36 13.20
N LYS A 86 4.56 5.71 14.27
CA LYS A 86 5.79 6.10 14.98
C LYS A 86 7.03 5.74 14.19
N ALA A 87 7.06 4.53 13.64
CA ALA A 87 8.17 4.05 12.82
C ALA A 87 8.08 4.50 11.36
N GLN A 88 6.93 5.03 10.91
CA GLN A 88 6.62 5.33 9.51
C GLN A 88 6.80 4.10 8.61
N LEU A 89 6.29 2.95 9.08
CA LEU A 89 6.38 1.67 8.40
C LEU A 89 5.00 1.16 8.01
N LEU A 90 4.87 0.74 6.76
CA LEU A 90 3.71 0.04 6.25
C LEU A 90 4.05 -1.44 6.10
N TYR A 91 3.32 -2.30 6.79
CA TYR A 91 3.43 -3.76 6.73
C TYR A 91 2.36 -4.31 5.80
N MET A 92 2.72 -5.36 5.06
CA MET A 92 1.89 -6.04 4.07
C MET A 92 1.89 -7.54 4.34
N GLY A 93 0.74 -8.14 4.57
CA GLY A 93 0.55 -9.58 4.63
C GLY A 93 0.21 -10.12 3.24
N CYS A 94 1.08 -10.97 2.69
CA CYS A 94 1.01 -11.43 1.31
C CYS A 94 0.49 -12.87 1.20
N GLN A 95 -0.04 -13.24 0.03
CA GLN A 95 -0.59 -14.57 -0.26
C GLN A 95 0.43 -15.70 -0.10
N ASP A 96 1.69 -15.44 -0.38
CA ASP A 96 2.78 -16.40 -0.21
C ASP A 96 3.21 -16.61 1.25
N THR A 97 2.38 -16.16 2.20
CA THR A 97 2.62 -16.19 3.66
C THR A 97 3.75 -15.29 4.16
N SER A 98 4.36 -14.48 3.29
CA SER A 98 5.36 -13.51 3.71
C SER A 98 4.72 -12.28 4.31
N ILE A 99 5.48 -11.61 5.19
CA ILE A 99 5.22 -10.24 5.61
C ILE A 99 6.31 -9.37 5.02
N GLU A 100 5.89 -8.40 4.22
CA GLU A 100 6.78 -7.39 3.69
C GLU A 100 6.50 -6.04 4.35
N TRP A 101 7.48 -5.16 4.36
CA TRP A 101 7.30 -3.82 4.92
C TRP A 101 8.15 -2.79 4.20
N ILE A 102 7.66 -1.56 4.18
CA ILE A 102 8.31 -0.42 3.55
C ILE A 102 8.20 0.81 4.44
N SER A 103 9.24 1.62 4.44
CA SER A 103 9.18 2.95 5.07
C SER A 103 8.50 3.94 4.13
N ILE A 104 7.45 4.57 4.62
CA ILE A 104 6.70 5.61 3.93
C ILE A 104 7.07 6.96 4.54
N THR A 105 7.91 7.71 3.86
CA THR A 105 8.27 9.06 4.26
C THR A 105 7.85 10.04 3.16
N ARG A 106 7.59 11.30 3.55
CA ARG A 106 7.21 12.35 2.59
C ARG A 106 8.24 12.54 1.46
N ALA A 107 9.53 12.42 1.78
CA ALA A 107 10.61 12.49 0.80
C ALA A 107 10.52 11.36 -0.24
N ARG A 108 10.25 10.12 0.19
CA ARG A 108 10.10 8.97 -0.70
C ARG A 108 8.87 9.04 -1.59
N LEU A 109 7.76 9.57 -1.08
CA LEU A 109 6.57 9.79 -1.90
C LEU A 109 6.81 10.88 -2.95
N HIS A 110 7.59 11.91 -2.64
CA HIS A 110 8.00 12.93 -3.60
C HIS A 110 8.90 12.37 -4.71
N GLU A 111 9.83 11.47 -4.38
CA GLU A 111 10.66 10.78 -5.37
C GLU A 111 9.81 9.87 -6.27
N ALA A 112 8.85 9.15 -5.69
CA ALA A 112 7.92 8.31 -6.43
C ALA A 112 6.98 9.10 -7.35
N ALA A 113 6.63 10.33 -6.99
CA ALA A 113 5.77 11.21 -7.79
C ALA A 113 6.48 11.82 -9.01
N SER A 114 7.82 11.81 -9.06
CA SER A 114 8.59 12.26 -10.22
C SER A 114 8.66 11.22 -11.35
N GLU A 115 8.25 9.98 -11.09
CA GLU A 115 8.05 8.93 -12.09
C GLU A 115 6.56 8.78 -12.44
N PRO A 116 6.20 8.27 -13.63
CA PRO A 116 4.79 8.11 -13.99
C PRO A 116 4.08 7.29 -12.91
N LEU A 117 3.10 7.90 -12.26
CA LEU A 117 2.32 7.36 -11.12
C LEU A 117 1.62 6.02 -11.45
N TRP A 118 1.54 5.67 -12.73
CA TRP A 118 0.88 4.48 -13.21
C TRP A 118 1.71 3.81 -14.32
N PRO A 119 2.20 2.59 -14.12
CA PRO A 119 2.77 1.84 -15.22
C PRO A 119 1.69 1.60 -16.26
N THR A 120 1.90 2.09 -17.48
CA THR A 120 1.12 1.66 -18.64
C THR A 120 1.36 0.16 -18.87
N ALA A 121 0.41 -0.54 -19.49
CA ALA A 121 0.49 -2.01 -19.68
C ALA A 121 1.81 -2.51 -20.31
N THR A 122 2.54 -1.64 -21.01
CA THR A 122 3.85 -1.91 -21.64
C THR A 122 5.05 -1.64 -20.73
N SER A 123 4.88 -0.99 -19.58
CA SER A 123 5.98 -0.64 -18.67
C SER A 123 6.07 -1.54 -17.43
N TYR A 124 5.14 -2.48 -17.25
CA TYR A 124 5.10 -3.37 -16.10
C TYR A 124 6.41 -4.16 -15.93
N ASP A 125 6.89 -4.77 -17.02
CA ASP A 125 8.12 -5.58 -17.00
C ASP A 125 9.39 -4.75 -16.75
N LYS A 126 9.42 -3.50 -17.23
CA LYS A 126 10.56 -2.59 -17.02
C LYS A 126 10.60 -1.98 -15.61
N PHE A 127 9.44 -1.86 -14.96
CA PHE A 127 9.33 -1.27 -13.63
C PHE A 127 9.84 -2.20 -12.52
N PHE A 128 9.76 -3.52 -12.74
CA PHE A 128 10.30 -4.52 -11.81
C PHE A 128 11.83 -4.58 -11.82
N ASP A 129 12.47 -4.26 -12.96
CA ASP A 129 13.91 -4.48 -13.16
C ASP A 129 14.79 -3.29 -12.71
N SER A 130 14.20 -2.10 -12.52
CA SER A 130 14.98 -0.86 -12.33
C SER A 130 14.99 -0.30 -10.90
N ARG A 131 14.28 -0.89 -9.93
CA ARG A 131 14.22 -0.36 -8.56
C ARG A 131 15.34 -0.92 -7.67
N PRO A 132 16.01 -0.05 -6.88
CA PRO A 132 16.99 -0.53 -5.90
C PRO A 132 16.27 -1.38 -4.84
N ARG A 133 16.66 -2.65 -4.74
CA ARG A 133 16.19 -3.61 -3.72
C ARG A 133 16.44 -3.15 -2.28
N SER A 134 17.23 -2.11 -2.09
CA SER A 134 17.56 -1.51 -0.78
C SER A 134 16.40 -0.83 -0.06
N LEU A 135 15.25 -0.65 -0.73
CA LEU A 135 14.07 0.01 -0.15
C LEU A 135 13.08 -0.98 0.52
N TRP A 136 13.29 -2.29 0.33
CA TRP A 136 12.36 -3.33 0.73
C TRP A 136 12.96 -4.23 1.79
N HIS A 137 12.17 -4.60 2.75
CA HIS A 137 12.50 -5.62 3.73
C HIS A 137 11.44 -6.71 3.69
N ARG A 138 11.87 -7.94 3.52
CA ARG A 138 11.05 -9.13 3.61
C ARG A 138 11.47 -9.89 4.85
N THR A 139 10.52 -10.20 5.71
CA THR A 139 10.76 -11.02 6.88
C THR A 139 9.92 -12.29 6.76
N THR A 140 10.56 -13.44 6.85
CA THR A 140 9.87 -14.73 6.93
C THR A 140 9.54 -15.05 8.40
N GLU A 141 8.59 -15.98 8.64
CA GLU A 141 8.21 -16.40 10.00
C GLU A 141 9.43 -16.83 10.85
N ARG A 142 10.46 -17.44 10.21
CA ARG A 142 11.70 -17.85 10.89
C ARG A 142 12.50 -16.65 11.43
N GLU A 143 12.56 -15.56 10.71
CA GLU A 143 13.29 -14.36 11.13
C GLU A 143 12.55 -13.57 12.20
N MET A 144 11.20 -13.60 12.17
CA MET A 144 10.39 -12.99 13.24
C MET A 144 10.55 -13.74 14.56
N SER A 145 10.57 -15.08 14.52
CA SER A 145 10.82 -15.91 15.71
C SER A 145 12.24 -15.69 16.32
N ALA A 146 13.25 -15.49 15.47
CA ALA A 146 14.61 -15.20 15.91
C ALA A 146 14.74 -13.82 16.59
N ARG A 147 14.02 -12.81 16.11
CA ARG A 147 14.02 -11.45 16.70
C ARG A 147 13.28 -11.39 18.03
N SER A 148 12.23 -12.16 18.22
CA SER A 148 11.52 -12.23 19.50
C SER A 148 12.38 -12.88 20.61
N ALA A 149 13.24 -13.82 20.23
CA ALA A 149 14.13 -14.51 21.18
C ALA A 149 15.30 -13.61 21.68
N THR A 150 15.72 -12.60 20.90
CA THR A 150 16.81 -11.67 21.28
C THR A 150 16.32 -10.43 22.02
N ALA A 151 15.02 -10.20 22.11
CA ALA A 151 14.43 -9.07 22.82
C ALA A 151 14.09 -9.37 24.30
N SER A 152 14.43 -10.56 24.81
CA SER A 152 14.11 -11.04 26.17
C SER A 152 15.33 -11.16 27.08
N ASP A 153 16.49 -10.64 26.69
CA ASP A 153 17.69 -10.53 27.53
C ASP A 153 17.97 -9.08 27.96
#